data_562a9b0aa26c54df63c89f933d711495
#
_entry.id   562a9b0aa26c54df63c89f933d711495
#
_cell.length_a   1.000
_cell.length_b   1.000
_cell.length_c   1.000
_cell.angle_alpha   90.00
_cell.angle_beta   90.00
_cell.angle_gamma   90.00
#
_symmetry.space_group_name_H-M   'P 1'
#
loop_
_entity.id
_entity.type
_entity.pdbx_description
1 polymer ?
#
loop_
_entity_poly.entity_id
_entity_poly.type
_entity_poly.pdbx_seq_one_letter_code
_entity_poly.pdbx_strand_id
1 'polypeptide(L)'
;QGKMRDLSEGEHDCTEILYGLREIKSDWELSMIKESGEVNRSMFEAIRDYGGPGKTELEMAGVAEEVSRSSGFGGRIRMRKWPMDCDRVVIAAGRSGGVPSYFDSAVGGLGASPISSLGAGFAKVRQNEPVLVDIVHLHRGYVSDCTRMFCSGKLDEEWMLRLEGMTEISELVRSSLGKGDNCSEAWEIGFDAAKEMGRHENLMGMKPEQARFLGHSVGLELDEAPVIARGFDR
;
A
#
# COMPACT_ATOMS: atom_id res chain seq x y z
N GLN A 1 -5.79 25.52 -4.57
CA GLN A 1 -4.61 26.38 -4.89
C GLN A 1 -5.01 27.69 -5.56
N GLY A 2 -5.91 27.73 -6.58
CA GLY A 2 -6.31 28.97 -7.25
C GLY A 2 -6.91 30.06 -6.35
N LYS A 3 -7.77 29.69 -5.40
CA LYS A 3 -8.46 30.66 -4.53
C LYS A 3 -7.58 31.32 -3.43
N MET A 4 -6.46 30.71 -3.06
CA MET A 4 -5.53 31.34 -2.11
C MET A 4 -4.60 32.34 -2.79
N ARG A 5 -4.29 32.17 -4.07
CA ARG A 5 -3.47 33.13 -4.83
C ARG A 5 -4.09 34.51 -4.97
N ASP A 6 -5.43 34.59 -4.88
CA ASP A 6 -6.15 35.88 -4.99
C ASP A 6 -6.17 36.69 -3.67
N LEU A 7 -5.61 36.14 -2.57
CA LEU A 7 -5.73 36.75 -1.24
C LEU A 7 -4.46 37.38 -0.71
N SER A 8 -3.30 37.18 -1.37
CA SER A 8 -2.04 37.76 -0.90
C SER A 8 -1.07 38.11 -2.06
N GLU A 9 -0.62 39.35 -2.10
CA GLU A 9 0.47 39.77 -2.97
C GLU A 9 1.80 39.28 -2.38
N GLY A 10 2.53 38.44 -3.13
CA GLY A 10 3.90 38.03 -2.77
C GLY A 10 4.06 36.63 -2.19
N GLU A 11 3.04 35.76 -2.26
CA GLU A 11 3.19 34.34 -1.91
C GLU A 11 3.90 33.55 -3.02
N HIS A 12 4.86 32.74 -2.62
CA HIS A 12 5.51 31.75 -3.48
C HIS A 12 5.04 30.35 -3.09
N ASP A 13 4.71 29.55 -4.12
CA ASP A 13 4.44 28.14 -3.90
C ASP A 13 5.75 27.41 -3.54
N CYS A 14 5.86 26.96 -2.29
CA CYS A 14 7.03 26.24 -1.80
C CYS A 14 6.82 24.71 -1.77
N THR A 15 5.79 24.22 -2.43
CA THR A 15 5.43 22.78 -2.45
C THR A 15 6.60 21.92 -2.90
N GLU A 16 7.27 22.27 -3.99
CA GLU A 16 8.40 21.50 -4.53
C GLU A 16 9.60 21.50 -3.56
N ILE A 17 9.85 22.61 -2.87
CA ILE A 17 10.93 22.69 -1.89
C ILE A 17 10.64 21.77 -0.70
N LEU A 18 9.42 21.79 -0.20
CA LEU A 18 9.01 20.93 0.92
C LEU A 18 9.04 19.45 0.53
N TYR A 19 8.60 19.09 -0.66
CA TYR A 19 8.69 17.72 -1.15
C TYR A 19 10.14 17.27 -1.30
N GLY A 20 11.00 18.08 -1.87
CA GLY A 20 12.43 17.77 -1.99
C GLY A 20 13.12 17.53 -0.65
N LEU A 21 12.75 18.32 0.39
CA LEU A 21 13.25 18.10 1.75
C LEU A 21 12.76 16.80 2.39
N ARG A 22 11.58 16.33 2.01
CA ARG A 22 10.96 15.11 2.55
C ARG A 22 11.37 13.83 1.81
N GLU A 23 11.92 13.93 0.60
CA GLU A 23 12.35 12.77 -0.18
C GLU A 23 13.47 11.98 0.52
N ILE A 24 14.42 12.68 1.12
CA ILE A 24 15.55 12.05 1.83
C ILE A 24 15.31 12.12 3.33
N LYS A 25 15.06 10.95 3.92
CA LYS A 25 14.77 10.82 5.36
C LYS A 25 16.06 10.83 6.17
N SER A 26 16.07 11.60 7.26
CA SER A 26 17.11 11.52 8.27
C SER A 26 17.08 10.19 9.03
N ASP A 27 18.15 9.85 9.74
CA ASP A 27 18.21 8.63 10.55
C ASP A 27 17.12 8.58 11.62
N TRP A 28 16.74 9.75 12.17
CA TRP A 28 15.65 9.82 13.12
C TRP A 28 14.30 9.50 12.46
N GLU A 29 13.99 10.07 11.29
CA GLU A 29 12.78 9.76 10.54
C GLU A 29 12.70 8.29 10.15
N LEU A 30 13.84 7.72 9.71
CA LEU A 30 13.93 6.28 9.43
C LEU A 30 13.65 5.43 10.68
N SER A 31 14.09 5.88 11.87
CA SER A 31 13.78 5.17 13.12
C SER A 31 12.28 5.19 13.43
N MET A 32 11.59 6.31 13.19
CA MET A 32 10.13 6.41 13.36
C MET A 32 9.37 5.49 12.40
N ILE A 33 9.80 5.42 11.13
CA ILE A 33 9.22 4.52 10.13
C ILE A 33 9.43 3.06 10.54
N LYS A 34 10.62 2.71 11.04
CA LYS A 34 10.92 1.35 11.54
C LYS A 34 10.05 0.98 12.74
N GLU A 35 9.90 1.88 13.71
CA GLU A 35 9.01 1.65 14.87
C GLU A 35 7.55 1.49 14.43
N SER A 36 7.10 2.26 13.44
CA SER A 36 5.80 2.07 12.80
C SER A 36 5.67 0.69 12.17
N GLY A 37 6.71 0.22 11.47
CA GLY A 37 6.77 -1.12 10.86
C GLY A 37 6.70 -2.27 11.87
N GLU A 38 7.26 -2.10 13.09
CA GLU A 38 7.12 -3.10 14.15
C GLU A 38 5.67 -3.24 14.64
N VAL A 39 4.91 -2.15 14.65
CA VAL A 39 3.48 -2.23 14.94
C VAL A 39 2.73 -2.96 13.82
N ASN A 40 3.07 -2.69 12.54
CA ASN A 40 2.50 -3.45 11.42
C ASN A 40 2.76 -4.96 11.57
N ARG A 41 3.95 -5.36 12.02
CA ARG A 41 4.25 -6.77 12.30
C ARG A 41 3.30 -7.35 13.35
N SER A 42 3.09 -6.64 14.46
CA SER A 42 2.17 -7.06 15.50
C SER A 42 0.72 -7.15 15.02
N MET A 43 0.31 -6.24 14.10
CA MET A 43 -1.01 -6.29 13.46
C MET A 43 -1.15 -7.55 12.58
N PHE A 44 -0.13 -7.90 11.79
CA PHE A 44 -0.12 -9.15 11.01
C PHE A 44 -0.18 -10.40 11.89
N GLU A 45 0.54 -10.41 13.00
CA GLU A 45 0.50 -11.51 13.98
C GLU A 45 -0.92 -11.67 14.56
N ALA A 46 -1.56 -10.58 14.94
CA ALA A 46 -2.93 -10.60 15.45
C ALA A 46 -3.94 -11.12 14.40
N ILE A 47 -3.79 -10.70 13.14
CA ILE A 47 -4.60 -11.23 12.03
C ILE A 47 -4.35 -12.73 11.84
N ARG A 48 -3.10 -13.18 11.85
CA ARG A 48 -2.75 -14.60 11.72
C ARG A 48 -3.38 -15.44 12.81
N ASP A 49 -3.33 -14.96 14.07
CA ASP A 49 -3.76 -15.70 15.24
C ASP A 49 -5.29 -15.73 15.37
N TYR A 50 -5.98 -14.68 14.93
CA TYR A 50 -7.44 -14.58 14.96
C TYR A 50 -8.10 -15.09 13.68
N GLY A 51 -7.47 -14.90 12.52
CA GLY A 51 -8.02 -15.14 11.20
C GLY A 51 -8.25 -16.61 10.90
N GLY A 52 -9.04 -16.84 9.87
CA GLY A 52 -9.29 -18.19 9.40
C GLY A 52 -10.66 -18.35 8.76
N PRO A 53 -10.99 -19.57 8.27
CA PRO A 53 -12.24 -19.83 7.58
C PRO A 53 -13.46 -19.46 8.43
N GLY A 54 -14.40 -18.75 7.77
CA GLY A 54 -15.63 -18.27 8.40
C GLY A 54 -15.57 -16.87 9.01
N LYS A 55 -14.36 -16.35 9.29
CA LYS A 55 -14.16 -14.97 9.70
C LYS A 55 -14.41 -14.03 8.52
N THR A 56 -15.00 -12.87 8.79
CA THR A 56 -15.15 -11.82 7.79
C THR A 56 -13.88 -10.97 7.70
N GLU A 57 -13.69 -10.31 6.57
CA GLU A 57 -12.62 -9.32 6.38
C GLU A 57 -12.69 -8.22 7.44
N LEU A 58 -13.89 -7.71 7.76
CA LEU A 58 -14.11 -6.71 8.80
C LEU A 58 -13.72 -7.18 10.21
N GLU A 59 -14.03 -8.42 10.57
CA GLU A 59 -13.60 -8.97 11.87
C GLU A 59 -12.08 -9.02 11.98
N MET A 60 -11.40 -9.41 10.91
CA MET A 60 -9.94 -9.45 10.86
C MET A 60 -9.34 -8.04 10.87
N ALA A 61 -9.93 -7.10 10.16
CA ALA A 61 -9.52 -5.69 10.18
C ALA A 61 -9.66 -5.10 11.59
N GLY A 62 -10.78 -5.38 12.27
CA GLY A 62 -11.03 -4.92 13.64
C GLY A 62 -9.94 -5.35 14.62
N VAL A 63 -9.45 -6.60 14.50
CA VAL A 63 -8.37 -7.10 15.37
C VAL A 63 -7.04 -6.36 15.10
N ALA A 64 -6.71 -6.13 13.85
CA ALA A 64 -5.52 -5.35 13.50
C ALA A 64 -5.64 -3.89 13.98
N GLU A 65 -6.83 -3.31 13.85
CA GLU A 65 -7.09 -1.95 14.31
C GLU A 65 -6.99 -1.79 15.83
N GLU A 66 -7.42 -2.79 16.59
CA GLU A 66 -7.23 -2.81 18.05
C GLU A 66 -5.75 -2.71 18.39
N VAL A 67 -4.89 -3.52 17.77
CA VAL A 67 -3.44 -3.47 17.97
C VAL A 67 -2.89 -2.09 17.61
N SER A 68 -3.25 -1.57 16.45
CA SER A 68 -2.80 -0.25 16.00
C SER A 68 -3.21 0.86 16.98
N ARG A 69 -4.46 0.86 17.45
CA ARG A 69 -4.96 1.85 18.42
C ARG A 69 -4.25 1.74 19.76
N SER A 70 -4.09 0.54 20.27
CA SER A 70 -3.39 0.28 21.53
C SER A 70 -1.92 0.68 21.47
N SER A 71 -1.32 0.65 20.29
CA SER A 71 0.05 1.08 20.01
C SER A 71 0.18 2.60 19.77
N GLY A 72 -0.88 3.38 19.98
CA GLY A 72 -0.82 4.84 19.95
C GLY A 72 -1.27 5.50 18.64
N PHE A 73 -1.89 4.76 17.71
CA PHE A 73 -2.48 5.38 16.54
C PHE A 73 -3.66 6.30 16.94
N GLY A 74 -3.43 7.60 16.92
CA GLY A 74 -4.40 8.60 17.36
C GLY A 74 -5.13 9.33 16.23
N GLY A 75 -4.69 9.17 14.99
CA GLY A 75 -5.07 10.07 13.92
C GLY A 75 -5.66 9.41 12.68
N ARG A 76 -5.62 10.19 11.62
CA ARG A 76 -5.94 9.81 10.27
C ARG A 76 -4.65 9.63 9.48
N ILE A 77 -4.69 8.80 8.46
CA ILE A 77 -3.61 8.71 7.47
C ILE A 77 -3.73 9.93 6.57
N ARG A 78 -2.60 10.61 6.35
CA ARG A 78 -2.52 11.70 5.38
C ARG A 78 -2.21 11.14 4.00
N MET A 79 -2.99 11.58 3.04
CA MET A 79 -2.76 11.35 1.62
C MET A 79 -2.27 12.64 0.98
N ARG A 80 -1.37 12.53 0.00
CA ARG A 80 -0.87 13.69 -0.75
C ARG A 80 -1.96 14.41 -1.53
N LYS A 81 -2.93 13.66 -2.06
CA LYS A 81 -4.06 14.22 -2.81
C LYS A 81 -5.25 14.40 -1.88
N TRP A 82 -5.80 15.60 -1.87
CA TRP A 82 -7.03 15.95 -1.17
C TRP A 82 -8.23 15.97 -2.14
N PRO A 83 -9.41 15.51 -1.77
CA PRO A 83 -9.80 14.79 -0.55
C PRO A 83 -9.79 13.26 -0.80
N MET A 84 -8.77 12.56 -0.35
CA MET A 84 -8.74 11.11 -0.43
C MET A 84 -8.77 10.51 0.98
N ASP A 85 -9.75 9.64 1.22
CA ASP A 85 -9.78 8.78 2.38
C ASP A 85 -9.10 7.45 2.03
N CYS A 86 -8.22 6.98 2.90
CA CYS A 86 -7.57 5.70 2.80
C CYS A 86 -7.98 4.84 4.00
N ASP A 87 -8.45 3.63 3.73
CA ASP A 87 -8.59 2.63 4.76
C ASP A 87 -7.19 2.12 5.15
N ARG A 88 -6.91 2.05 6.43
CA ARG A 88 -5.58 1.68 6.95
C ARG A 88 -5.40 0.18 7.13
N VAL A 89 -6.46 -0.60 7.05
CA VAL A 89 -6.44 -2.06 7.13
C VAL A 89 -7.34 -2.60 6.03
N VAL A 90 -6.78 -2.78 4.86
CA VAL A 90 -7.47 -3.43 3.76
C VAL A 90 -7.27 -4.92 3.88
N ILE A 91 -8.37 -5.67 3.97
CA ILE A 91 -8.35 -7.13 3.90
C ILE A 91 -9.26 -7.56 2.77
N ALA A 92 -8.70 -8.34 1.84
CA ALA A 92 -9.43 -8.80 0.67
C ALA A 92 -9.24 -10.31 0.50
N ALA A 93 -10.30 -11.07 0.76
CA ALA A 93 -10.31 -12.53 0.68
C ALA A 93 -10.83 -13.01 -0.70
N GLY A 94 -10.00 -13.77 -1.40
CA GLY A 94 -10.36 -14.37 -2.69
C GLY A 94 -10.83 -13.32 -3.71
N ARG A 95 -12.10 -13.41 -4.11
CA ARG A 95 -12.65 -12.52 -5.16
C ARG A 95 -12.66 -11.04 -4.82
N SER A 96 -12.74 -10.68 -3.54
CA SER A 96 -12.72 -9.27 -3.14
C SER A 96 -11.39 -8.59 -3.46
N GLY A 97 -10.28 -9.35 -3.49
CA GLY A 97 -8.98 -8.87 -3.93
C GLY A 97 -8.89 -8.52 -5.43
N GLY A 98 -9.84 -8.95 -6.25
CA GLY A 98 -9.95 -8.59 -7.66
C GLY A 98 -10.83 -7.35 -7.93
N VAL A 99 -11.38 -6.70 -6.91
CA VAL A 99 -12.21 -5.49 -7.08
C VAL A 99 -11.30 -4.27 -7.13
N PRO A 100 -11.36 -3.47 -8.21
CA PRO A 100 -10.51 -2.29 -8.35
C PRO A 100 -10.88 -1.20 -7.35
N SER A 101 -9.88 -0.41 -6.95
CA SER A 101 -10.07 0.69 -6.00
C SER A 101 -10.77 1.92 -6.58
N TYR A 102 -10.71 2.11 -7.90
CA TYR A 102 -11.14 3.33 -8.61
C TYR A 102 -10.36 4.60 -8.21
N PHE A 103 -9.27 4.44 -7.51
CA PHE A 103 -8.25 5.46 -7.30
C PHE A 103 -6.87 4.84 -7.51
N ASP A 104 -5.82 5.60 -7.47
CA ASP A 104 -4.46 5.17 -7.84
C ASP A 104 -3.85 4.22 -6.78
N SER A 105 -4.48 3.04 -6.63
CA SER A 105 -4.09 1.96 -5.73
C SER A 105 -4.32 0.60 -6.37
N ALA A 106 -3.45 -0.35 -6.08
CA ALA A 106 -3.54 -1.72 -6.60
C ALA A 106 -4.69 -2.53 -5.97
N VAL A 107 -5.13 -2.16 -4.78
CA VAL A 107 -6.10 -2.93 -3.98
C VAL A 107 -7.34 -2.10 -3.70
N GLY A 108 -8.50 -2.68 -3.98
CA GLY A 108 -9.80 -2.06 -3.69
C GLY A 108 -10.53 -2.75 -2.55
N GLY A 109 -10.98 -3.97 -2.77
CA GLY A 109 -11.89 -4.67 -1.87
C GLY A 109 -13.34 -4.30 -2.12
N LEU A 110 -14.26 -4.96 -1.40
CA LEU A 110 -15.71 -4.71 -1.52
C LEU A 110 -16.21 -3.64 -0.56
N GLY A 111 -15.49 -3.43 0.55
CA GLY A 111 -15.93 -2.54 1.61
C GLY A 111 -17.17 -3.02 2.36
N ALA A 112 -17.60 -2.25 3.34
CA ALA A 112 -18.72 -2.58 4.21
C ALA A 112 -20.07 -2.09 3.68
N SER A 113 -20.09 -1.11 2.79
CA SER A 113 -21.32 -0.50 2.26
C SER A 113 -21.03 0.32 0.99
N PRO A 114 -22.05 0.73 0.22
CA PRO A 114 -21.85 1.60 -0.93
C PRO A 114 -21.19 2.95 -0.63
N ILE A 115 -21.28 3.44 0.60
CA ILE A 115 -20.61 4.68 1.03
C ILE A 115 -19.16 4.39 1.47
N SER A 116 -18.90 3.18 1.98
CA SER A 116 -17.57 2.68 2.34
C SER A 116 -17.27 1.48 1.44
N SER A 117 -17.02 1.75 0.17
CA SER A 117 -16.91 0.75 -0.91
C SER A 117 -15.49 0.27 -1.15
N LEU A 118 -14.56 0.58 -0.26
CA LEU A 118 -13.16 0.17 -0.29
C LEU A 118 -12.79 -0.56 0.99
N GLY A 119 -11.74 -1.35 0.92
CA GLY A 119 -11.20 -2.06 2.08
C GLY A 119 -11.99 -3.31 2.47
N ALA A 120 -11.93 -3.63 3.75
CA ALA A 120 -12.53 -4.83 4.31
C ALA A 120 -14.06 -4.80 4.29
N GLY A 121 -14.66 -5.92 3.93
CA GLY A 121 -16.11 -6.09 3.86
C GLY A 121 -16.61 -7.30 4.65
N PHE A 122 -17.82 -7.74 4.31
CA PHE A 122 -18.46 -8.92 4.92
C PHE A 122 -18.11 -10.24 4.24
N ALA A 123 -17.21 -10.23 3.24
CA ALA A 123 -16.72 -11.46 2.63
C ALA A 123 -16.02 -12.33 3.69
N LYS A 124 -16.27 -13.64 3.62
CA LYS A 124 -15.71 -14.59 4.57
C LYS A 124 -14.50 -15.29 3.98
N VAL A 125 -13.45 -15.39 4.77
CA VAL A 125 -12.27 -16.20 4.46
C VAL A 125 -12.69 -17.66 4.28
N ARG A 126 -12.16 -18.30 3.26
CA ARG A 126 -12.36 -19.72 2.97
C ARG A 126 -11.04 -20.47 3.07
N GLN A 127 -11.19 -21.80 3.17
CA GLN A 127 -10.04 -22.70 3.13
C GLN A 127 -9.39 -22.65 1.74
N ASN A 128 -8.05 -22.66 1.68
CA ASN A 128 -7.25 -22.71 0.46
C ASN A 128 -7.45 -21.51 -0.49
N GLU A 129 -7.87 -20.37 0.05
CA GLU A 129 -8.10 -19.14 -0.69
C GLU A 129 -7.07 -18.08 -0.27
N PRO A 130 -6.51 -17.29 -1.21
CA PRO A 130 -5.59 -16.22 -0.86
C PRO A 130 -6.33 -15.08 -0.14
N VAL A 131 -5.72 -14.55 0.89
CA VAL A 131 -6.19 -13.37 1.62
C VAL A 131 -5.09 -12.33 1.57
N LEU A 132 -5.35 -11.22 0.89
CA LEU A 132 -4.47 -10.06 0.88
C LEU A 132 -4.77 -9.24 2.13
N VAL A 133 -3.71 -8.82 2.80
CA VAL A 133 -3.77 -7.93 3.96
C VAL A 133 -2.79 -6.80 3.74
N ASP A 134 -3.32 -5.60 3.64
CA ASP A 134 -2.57 -4.37 3.41
C ASP A 134 -2.79 -3.44 4.60
N ILE A 135 -1.70 -3.08 5.27
CA ILE A 135 -1.73 -2.42 6.58
C ILE A 135 -0.90 -1.16 6.56
N VAL A 136 -1.51 -0.08 7.00
CA VAL A 136 -0.86 1.20 7.24
C VAL A 136 -0.91 1.54 8.73
N HIS A 137 0.22 1.84 9.33
CA HIS A 137 0.31 2.39 10.69
C HIS A 137 1.08 3.69 10.69
N LEU A 138 0.82 4.52 11.69
CA LEU A 138 1.45 5.83 11.85
C LEU A 138 2.00 5.94 13.27
N HIS A 139 3.33 6.07 13.37
CA HIS A 139 4.04 6.29 14.63
C HIS A 139 4.65 7.68 14.64
N ARG A 140 4.27 8.52 15.62
CA ARG A 140 4.77 9.91 15.77
C ARG A 140 4.71 10.75 14.49
N GLY A 141 3.71 10.49 13.64
CA GLY A 141 3.51 11.20 12.37
C GLY A 141 4.12 10.53 11.16
N TYR A 142 4.94 9.48 11.32
CA TYR A 142 5.57 8.75 10.23
C TYR A 142 4.86 7.44 9.91
N VAL A 143 4.61 7.24 8.64
CA VAL A 143 3.84 6.12 8.09
C VAL A 143 4.74 4.93 7.82
N SER A 144 4.23 3.73 8.09
CA SER A 144 4.68 2.49 7.47
C SER A 144 3.53 1.83 6.73
N ASP A 145 3.82 1.28 5.57
CA ASP A 145 2.90 0.64 4.67
C ASP A 145 3.42 -0.75 4.30
N CYS A 146 2.62 -1.78 4.50
CA CYS A 146 3.04 -3.16 4.30
C CYS A 146 1.89 -4.05 3.87
N THR A 147 2.11 -4.81 2.80
CA THR A 147 1.17 -5.83 2.34
C THR A 147 1.72 -7.24 2.57
N ARG A 148 0.87 -8.18 3.00
CA ARG A 148 1.19 -9.62 3.11
C ARG A 148 0.04 -10.48 2.59
N MET A 149 0.40 -11.65 2.07
CA MET A 149 -0.56 -12.67 1.66
C MET A 149 -0.69 -13.75 2.74
N PHE A 150 -1.91 -14.10 3.06
CA PHE A 150 -2.25 -15.19 3.98
C PHE A 150 -3.07 -16.26 3.28
N CYS A 151 -3.02 -17.46 3.80
CA CYS A 151 -3.88 -18.56 3.38
C CYS A 151 -4.13 -19.48 4.56
N SER A 152 -5.37 -19.90 4.74
CA SER A 152 -5.72 -20.98 5.67
C SER A 152 -5.74 -22.31 4.90
N GLY A 153 -4.71 -23.11 5.10
CA GLY A 153 -4.51 -24.37 4.37
C GLY A 153 -3.43 -24.27 3.30
N LYS A 154 -3.69 -24.78 2.10
CA LYS A 154 -2.73 -24.83 1.00
C LYS A 154 -3.27 -24.11 -0.22
N LEU A 155 -2.52 -23.15 -0.73
CA LEU A 155 -2.82 -22.53 -2.02
C LEU A 155 -2.54 -23.48 -3.17
N ASP A 156 -3.31 -23.34 -4.25
CA ASP A 156 -3.04 -24.00 -5.51
C ASP A 156 -1.68 -23.57 -6.08
N GLU A 157 -1.06 -24.44 -6.85
CA GLU A 157 0.25 -24.21 -7.45
C GLU A 157 0.29 -22.92 -8.30
N GLU A 158 -0.78 -22.61 -8.99
CA GLU A 158 -0.89 -21.39 -9.79
C GLU A 158 -0.77 -20.12 -8.92
N TRP A 159 -1.38 -20.08 -7.74
CA TRP A 159 -1.26 -18.97 -6.81
C TRP A 159 0.15 -18.85 -6.24
N MET A 160 0.79 -19.99 -5.94
CA MET A 160 2.17 -19.99 -5.47
C MET A 160 3.13 -19.43 -6.52
N LEU A 161 3.01 -19.88 -7.78
CA LEU A 161 3.80 -19.37 -8.90
C LEU A 161 3.57 -17.87 -9.15
N ARG A 162 2.34 -17.37 -8.94
CA ARG A 162 2.05 -15.95 -9.02
C ARG A 162 2.76 -15.15 -7.92
N LEU A 163 2.72 -15.65 -6.70
CA LEU A 163 3.37 -15.00 -5.55
C LEU A 163 4.91 -14.98 -5.72
N GLU A 164 5.49 -16.09 -6.16
CA GLU A 164 6.92 -16.20 -6.46
C GLU A 164 7.34 -15.20 -7.53
N GLY A 165 6.59 -15.11 -8.64
CA GLY A 165 6.85 -14.14 -9.70
C GLY A 165 6.76 -12.69 -9.23
N MET A 166 5.78 -12.34 -8.38
CA MET A 166 5.68 -10.98 -7.82
C MET A 166 6.82 -10.69 -6.84
N THR A 167 7.28 -11.69 -6.09
CA THR A 167 8.44 -11.56 -5.21
C THR A 167 9.71 -11.30 -6.02
N GLU A 168 9.91 -12.02 -7.11
CA GLU A 168 11.04 -11.82 -8.03
C GLU A 168 11.04 -10.41 -8.63
N ILE A 169 9.89 -9.93 -9.12
CA ILE A 169 9.75 -8.55 -9.62
C ILE A 169 10.11 -7.54 -8.55
N SER A 170 9.60 -7.71 -7.34
CA SER A 170 9.93 -6.82 -6.20
C SER A 170 11.42 -6.79 -5.88
N GLU A 171 12.10 -7.95 -5.92
CA GLU A 171 13.53 -8.05 -5.68
C GLU A 171 14.35 -7.38 -6.81
N LEU A 172 13.93 -7.51 -8.07
CA LEU A 172 14.57 -6.85 -9.20
C LEU A 172 14.47 -5.33 -9.06
N VAL A 173 13.29 -4.79 -8.78
CA VAL A 173 13.06 -3.36 -8.54
C VAL A 173 13.90 -2.87 -7.37
N ARG A 174 13.87 -3.57 -6.23
CA ARG A 174 14.65 -3.22 -5.05
C ARG A 174 16.16 -3.25 -5.32
N SER A 175 16.64 -4.25 -6.08
CA SER A 175 18.06 -4.36 -6.47
C SER A 175 18.49 -3.22 -7.37
N SER A 176 17.63 -2.80 -8.31
CA SER A 176 17.88 -1.67 -9.21
C SER A 176 18.06 -0.37 -8.39
N LEU A 177 17.10 -0.04 -7.53
CA LEU A 177 17.20 1.12 -6.64
C LEU A 177 18.44 1.06 -5.73
N GLY A 178 18.78 -0.12 -5.22
CA GLY A 178 19.96 -0.33 -4.39
C GLY A 178 21.29 -0.11 -5.12
N LYS A 179 21.32 -0.16 -6.45
CA LYS A 179 22.46 0.19 -7.30
C LYS A 179 22.54 1.66 -7.64
N GLY A 180 21.49 2.42 -7.34
CA GLY A 180 21.40 3.85 -7.62
C GLY A 180 20.69 4.19 -8.92
N ASP A 181 20.01 3.24 -9.55
CA ASP A 181 19.15 3.51 -10.71
C ASP A 181 17.99 4.45 -10.27
N ASN A 182 17.52 5.29 -11.17
CA ASN A 182 16.38 6.15 -10.87
C ASN A 182 15.05 5.39 -10.86
N CYS A 183 13.99 6.00 -10.35
CA CYS A 183 12.70 5.35 -10.19
C CYS A 183 12.05 4.94 -11.52
N SER A 184 12.32 5.67 -12.62
CA SER A 184 11.82 5.32 -13.96
C SER A 184 12.52 4.06 -14.50
N GLU A 185 13.83 3.95 -14.32
CA GLU A 185 14.61 2.76 -14.70
C GLU A 185 14.16 1.54 -13.89
N ALA A 186 14.00 1.68 -12.58
CA ALA A 186 13.50 0.63 -11.72
C ALA A 186 12.07 0.19 -12.11
N TRP A 187 11.23 1.13 -12.53
CA TRP A 187 9.90 0.82 -13.05
C TRP A 187 9.96 0.00 -14.34
N GLU A 188 10.81 0.40 -15.32
CA GLU A 188 10.96 -0.35 -16.58
C GLU A 188 11.44 -1.78 -16.33
N ILE A 189 12.42 -1.97 -15.43
CA ILE A 189 12.92 -3.29 -15.04
C ILE A 189 11.79 -4.18 -14.49
N GLY A 190 10.99 -3.64 -13.57
CA GLY A 190 9.88 -4.39 -12.98
C GLY A 190 8.77 -4.69 -13.97
N PHE A 191 8.45 -3.74 -14.85
CA PHE A 191 7.42 -3.91 -15.87
C PHE A 191 7.84 -4.91 -16.95
N ASP A 192 9.08 -4.86 -17.42
CA ASP A 192 9.60 -5.81 -18.41
C ASP A 192 9.65 -7.23 -17.84
N ALA A 193 10.09 -7.41 -16.58
CA ALA A 193 10.02 -8.71 -15.91
C ALA A 193 8.57 -9.23 -15.83
N ALA A 194 7.61 -8.39 -15.47
CA ALA A 194 6.19 -8.76 -15.46
C ALA A 194 5.68 -9.15 -16.85
N LYS A 195 6.16 -8.49 -17.89
CA LYS A 195 5.81 -8.78 -19.29
C LYS A 195 6.39 -10.13 -19.75
N GLU A 196 7.64 -10.41 -19.44
CA GLU A 196 8.29 -11.69 -19.71
C GLU A 196 7.57 -12.86 -19.02
N MET A 197 7.09 -12.64 -17.80
CA MET A 197 6.28 -13.62 -17.07
C MET A 197 4.81 -13.71 -17.55
N GLY A 198 4.39 -12.87 -18.51
CA GLY A 198 2.99 -12.79 -18.98
C GLY A 198 2.02 -12.25 -17.93
N ARG A 199 2.49 -11.45 -16.97
CA ARG A 199 1.72 -10.94 -15.81
C ARG A 199 1.40 -9.43 -15.89
N HIS A 200 1.95 -8.70 -16.85
CA HIS A 200 1.83 -7.25 -16.97
C HIS A 200 0.38 -6.74 -17.11
N GLU A 201 -0.52 -7.57 -17.61
CA GLU A 201 -1.92 -7.18 -17.80
C GLU A 201 -2.69 -6.97 -16.48
N ASN A 202 -2.25 -7.62 -15.41
CA ASN A 202 -2.84 -7.51 -14.08
C ASN A 202 -1.86 -6.96 -13.04
N LEU A 203 -0.70 -6.46 -13.47
CA LEU A 203 0.26 -5.82 -12.59
C LEU A 203 -0.36 -4.55 -12.01
N MET A 204 -0.29 -4.41 -10.68
CA MET A 204 -0.85 -3.26 -9.95
C MET A 204 -2.36 -3.04 -10.13
N GLY A 205 -3.13 -4.12 -10.29
CA GLY A 205 -4.59 -4.08 -10.32
C GLY A 205 -5.21 -4.58 -11.62
N MET A 206 -6.52 -4.41 -11.76
CA MET A 206 -7.29 -4.82 -12.93
C MET A 206 -7.50 -3.66 -13.89
N LYS A 207 -7.38 -3.94 -15.21
CA LYS A 207 -7.74 -2.97 -16.23
C LYS A 207 -9.24 -2.63 -16.18
N PRO A 208 -9.61 -1.35 -16.43
CA PRO A 208 -8.73 -0.23 -16.80
C PRO A 208 -8.12 0.53 -15.61
N GLU A 209 -8.39 0.09 -14.37
CA GLU A 209 -8.10 0.81 -13.11
C GLU A 209 -6.75 0.38 -12.48
N GLN A 210 -5.75 0.07 -13.29
CA GLN A 210 -4.42 -0.27 -12.78
C GLN A 210 -3.71 0.97 -12.22
N ALA A 211 -3.05 0.83 -11.06
CA ALA A 211 -2.14 1.84 -10.57
C ALA A 211 -0.94 2.02 -11.52
N ARG A 212 -0.49 3.26 -11.68
CA ARG A 212 0.54 3.64 -12.67
C ARG A 212 1.95 3.63 -12.11
N PHE A 213 2.12 3.09 -10.92
CA PHE A 213 3.40 2.98 -10.23
C PHE A 213 3.58 1.54 -9.71
N LEU A 214 4.82 1.15 -9.40
CA LEU A 214 5.15 -0.12 -8.75
C LEU A 214 5.40 0.02 -7.25
N GLY A 215 5.59 1.23 -6.78
CA GLY A 215 5.84 1.55 -5.39
C GLY A 215 5.99 3.04 -5.16
N HIS A 216 6.01 3.43 -3.91
CA HIS A 216 6.16 4.82 -3.50
C HIS A 216 6.93 4.92 -2.17
N SER A 217 7.48 6.08 -1.90
CA SER A 217 8.04 6.39 -0.60
C SER A 217 6.93 6.64 0.43
N VAL A 218 7.25 6.42 1.68
CA VAL A 218 6.41 6.77 2.84
C VAL A 218 7.12 7.79 3.72
N GLY A 219 6.37 8.53 4.51
CA GLY A 219 6.94 9.51 5.44
C GLY A 219 5.86 10.13 6.31
N LEU A 220 5.64 11.43 6.21
CA LEU A 220 4.55 12.14 6.88
C LEU A 220 3.20 11.91 6.19
N GLU A 221 3.23 11.44 4.96
CA GLU A 221 2.08 11.03 4.16
C GLU A 221 2.27 9.61 3.67
N LEU A 222 1.17 8.94 3.32
CA LEU A 222 1.20 7.56 2.86
C LEU A 222 1.94 7.41 1.54
N ASP A 223 1.72 8.34 0.62
CA ASP A 223 2.24 8.32 -0.74
C ASP A 223 3.14 9.54 -1.00
N GLU A 224 4.39 9.46 -0.58
CA GLU A 224 5.38 10.51 -0.82
C GLU A 224 6.26 10.22 -2.04
N ALA A 225 6.90 11.27 -2.56
CA ALA A 225 8.01 11.10 -3.48
C ALA A 225 9.26 10.55 -2.75
N PRO A 226 10.10 9.78 -3.44
CA PRO A 226 9.99 9.37 -4.85
C PRO A 226 8.94 8.28 -5.09
N VAL A 227 8.46 8.21 -6.33
CA VAL A 227 7.50 7.20 -6.78
C VAL A 227 8.14 6.36 -7.88
N ILE A 228 8.06 5.05 -7.78
CA ILE A 228 8.59 4.11 -8.78
C ILE A 228 7.58 4.04 -9.93
N ALA A 229 7.74 4.96 -10.88
CA ALA A 229 6.82 5.13 -11.99
C ALA A 229 7.56 5.59 -13.24
N ARG A 230 6.99 5.32 -14.42
CA ARG A 230 7.55 5.76 -15.70
C ARG A 230 7.64 7.28 -15.75
N GLY A 231 8.81 7.80 -16.16
CA GLY A 231 9.07 9.22 -16.27
C GLY A 231 9.34 9.94 -14.94
N PHE A 232 9.59 9.17 -13.87
CA PHE A 232 10.02 9.73 -12.60
C PHE A 232 11.54 9.52 -12.44
N ASP A 233 12.31 10.48 -12.94
CA ASP A 233 13.78 10.38 -13.10
C ASP A 233 14.54 10.85 -11.82
N ARG A 234 14.04 10.54 -10.64
CA ARG A 234 14.66 10.83 -9.34
C ARG A 234 15.08 9.58 -8.63
#